data_d6a4b3dcf29fbc0c8157f9c35f619fd0
#
_entry.id   d6a4b3dcf29fbc0c8157f9c35f619fd0
#
_cell.length_a   1.000
_cell.length_b   1.000
_cell.length_c   1.000
_cell.angle_alpha   90.00
_cell.angle_beta   90.00
_cell.angle_gamma   90.00
#
_symmetry.space_group_name_H-M   'P 1'
#
loop_
_entity.id
_entity.type
_entity.pdbx_description
1 polymer ?
#
loop_
_entity_poly.entity_id
_entity_poly.type
_entity_poly.pdbx_seq_one_letter_code
_entity_poly.pdbx_strand_id
1 'polypeptide(L)'
;MNPSDRRDSRRTVVAQVLMLVALSTGLLACGLRSSQRSEQTPPFVFRSLDLKQRGVDGLRSWDLQSPEARYAVDSRTIRARRPTGVLYRQDQPSFRISADLATVLNDGQLVVLEGSVELRQLDQRQLIIRGDRLVWTPAQSQMVIDQNPRALDATSQLRGEHLTFQVDQDTLTLQGSTLWDRWSDARSDSKRPDTTVTTQDGRWNFVSGVMDAQGPVLIRRSEAETIQASALQGNTLRQEIDLMAPVTLTLPDGQGDLATGTTRWHFGREQLVSQSDVIAKLRRGTVRGFGFTVDQRGKRVTIPSDCALSQPGEQLTAQRCSWGWDDNQVVAEGNVVLRRAAMDQITRSPRLEGHLGDDGLIRFGAPGQRVTSTIKLKTPDPTDSASPSRVSF
;
A
#
# COMPACT_ATOMS: atom_id res chain seq x y z
N MET A 1 -63.47 -22.55 -24.01
CA MET A 1 -64.78 -22.26 -24.62
C MET A 1 -64.76 -20.86 -25.15
N ASN A 2 -64.61 -20.73 -26.43
CA ASN A 2 -65.00 -19.60 -27.31
C ASN A 2 -66.54 -19.48 -27.22
N PRO A 3 -67.20 -18.43 -27.63
CA PRO A 3 -66.87 -17.63 -28.84
C PRO A 3 -67.23 -16.13 -28.79
N SER A 4 -66.63 -15.38 -29.64
CA SER A 4 -67.17 -14.77 -30.89
C SER A 4 -67.92 -13.45 -30.69
N ASP A 5 -67.50 -12.43 -31.29
CA ASP A 5 -67.56 -12.04 -32.70
C ASP A 5 -68.58 -10.91 -32.96
N ARG A 6 -68.23 -10.01 -33.84
CA ARG A 6 -69.00 -9.16 -34.76
C ARG A 6 -69.11 -7.67 -34.44
N ARG A 7 -68.32 -6.92 -35.20
CA ARG A 7 -68.66 -6.18 -36.41
C ARG A 7 -69.54 -4.95 -36.19
N ASP A 8 -69.21 -3.85 -36.64
CA ASP A 8 -68.87 -3.25 -37.91
C ASP A 8 -69.68 -1.96 -38.13
N SER A 9 -69.06 -0.96 -38.68
CA SER A 9 -69.59 0.02 -39.61
C SER A 9 -70.59 1.13 -39.17
N ARG A 10 -70.14 2.34 -39.25
CA ARG A 10 -70.69 3.48 -40.08
C ARG A 10 -69.96 4.77 -39.68
N ARG A 11 -68.94 5.11 -40.32
CA ARG A 11 -68.69 5.98 -41.47
C ARG A 11 -69.59 7.16 -41.60
N THR A 12 -68.92 8.31 -41.62
CA THR A 12 -69.12 9.50 -42.46
C THR A 12 -70.40 10.31 -42.28
N VAL A 13 -70.15 11.60 -42.16
CA VAL A 13 -71.00 12.78 -42.33
C VAL A 13 -71.11 13.61 -41.03
N VAL A 14 -70.08 14.26 -40.63
CA VAL A 14 -70.10 15.55 -39.89
C VAL A 14 -68.74 16.25 -40.06
N ALA A 15 -68.29 16.41 -41.26
CA ALA A 15 -66.99 17.03 -41.59
C ALA A 15 -67.10 18.30 -42.38
N GLN A 16 -68.21 19.06 -42.35
CA GLN A 16 -68.34 20.24 -43.16
C GLN A 16 -69.00 21.47 -42.52
N VAL A 17 -69.28 21.54 -41.26
CA VAL A 17 -69.93 22.75 -40.65
C VAL A 17 -69.09 23.45 -39.58
N LEU A 18 -67.89 23.00 -39.29
CA LEU A 18 -67.01 23.62 -38.27
C LEU A 18 -65.77 24.38 -38.83
N MET A 19 -65.82 24.75 -40.14
CA MET A 19 -64.69 25.41 -40.81
C MET A 19 -64.87 26.91 -41.03
N LEU A 20 -65.86 27.56 -40.48
CA LEU A 20 -66.17 28.98 -40.71
C LEU A 20 -66.27 29.88 -39.47
N VAL A 21 -65.89 29.45 -38.29
CA VAL A 21 -65.88 30.31 -37.08
C VAL A 21 -64.47 30.48 -36.51
N ALA A 22 -63.43 29.89 -37.08
CA ALA A 22 -62.06 29.98 -36.59
C ALA A 22 -61.18 31.05 -37.25
N LEU A 23 -61.74 32.04 -37.96
CA LEU A 23 -60.92 33.02 -38.68
C LEU A 23 -61.06 34.48 -38.17
N SER A 24 -61.54 34.69 -36.96
CA SER A 24 -61.73 36.07 -36.46
C SER A 24 -61.18 36.32 -35.02
N THR A 25 -60.35 35.45 -34.46
CA THR A 25 -59.73 35.72 -33.14
C THR A 25 -58.21 35.52 -33.15
N GLY A 26 -57.54 35.66 -34.28
CA GLY A 26 -56.13 35.47 -34.47
C GLY A 26 -55.27 36.73 -34.43
N LEU A 27 -55.62 37.81 -33.76
CA LEU A 27 -54.85 39.08 -33.81
C LEU A 27 -54.83 39.83 -32.49
N LEU A 28 -54.59 39.20 -31.36
CA LEU A 28 -54.25 39.89 -30.07
C LEU A 28 -53.61 38.94 -29.05
N ALA A 29 -52.53 38.29 -29.44
CA ALA A 29 -51.66 37.60 -28.44
C ALA A 29 -50.19 37.69 -28.88
N CYS A 30 -49.72 38.89 -29.21
CA CYS A 30 -48.35 39.27 -29.00
C CYS A 30 -48.17 39.50 -27.48
N GLY A 31 -48.28 38.44 -26.72
CA GLY A 31 -47.83 38.42 -25.32
C GLY A 31 -46.34 38.66 -25.33
N LEU A 32 -45.96 39.83 -24.87
CA LEU A 32 -44.61 40.14 -24.40
C LEU A 32 -44.15 39.02 -23.45
N ARG A 33 -43.46 37.99 -23.98
CA ARG A 33 -42.51 37.26 -23.19
C ARG A 33 -41.41 38.25 -22.83
N SER A 34 -41.64 39.04 -21.79
CA SER A 34 -40.54 39.59 -21.03
C SER A 34 -39.72 38.39 -20.51
N SER A 35 -38.71 37.98 -21.28
CA SER A 35 -37.61 37.26 -20.68
C SER A 35 -37.14 38.13 -19.54
N GLN A 36 -37.55 37.79 -18.33
CA GLN A 36 -36.84 38.24 -17.13
C GLN A 36 -35.42 37.72 -17.29
N ARG A 37 -34.60 38.47 -17.98
CA ARG A 37 -33.16 38.46 -17.81
C ARG A 37 -33.01 38.87 -16.36
N SER A 38 -32.77 37.87 -15.47
CA SER A 38 -32.29 38.16 -14.14
C SER A 38 -31.06 39.03 -14.38
N GLU A 39 -31.16 40.30 -14.03
CA GLU A 39 -30.00 41.18 -14.01
C GLU A 39 -29.02 40.57 -13.00
N GLN A 40 -28.11 39.72 -13.49
CA GLN A 40 -27.01 39.22 -12.67
C GLN A 40 -26.17 40.43 -12.34
N THR A 41 -26.08 40.73 -11.06
CA THR A 41 -25.19 41.80 -10.58
C THR A 41 -23.77 41.50 -11.07
N PRO A 42 -23.12 42.43 -11.80
CA PRO A 42 -21.79 42.16 -12.32
C PRO A 42 -20.82 41.86 -11.16
N PRO A 43 -19.94 40.85 -11.28
CA PRO A 43 -19.03 40.48 -10.23
C PRO A 43 -18.03 41.60 -9.95
N PHE A 44 -17.68 41.81 -8.68
CA PHE A 44 -16.57 42.69 -8.30
C PHE A 44 -15.24 42.05 -8.69
N VAL A 45 -14.34 42.82 -9.28
CA VAL A 45 -13.00 42.35 -9.64
C VAL A 45 -11.99 43.01 -8.72
N PHE A 46 -11.19 42.20 -8.05
CA PHE A 46 -10.11 42.63 -7.17
C PHE A 46 -8.76 42.38 -7.83
N ARG A 47 -7.88 43.35 -7.87
CA ARG A 47 -6.48 43.20 -8.35
C ARG A 47 -5.56 42.61 -7.28
N SER A 48 -6.03 42.52 -6.05
CA SER A 48 -5.37 41.86 -4.92
C SER A 48 -6.45 41.43 -3.93
N LEU A 49 -6.44 40.16 -3.55
CA LEU A 49 -7.32 39.60 -2.53
C LEU A 49 -6.49 39.17 -1.34
N ASP A 50 -6.91 39.56 -0.13
CA ASP A 50 -6.37 39.05 1.14
C ASP A 50 -7.55 38.68 2.03
N LEU A 51 -7.80 37.37 2.16
CA LEU A 51 -8.83 36.79 3.03
C LEU A 51 -8.18 36.27 4.29
N LYS A 52 -8.74 36.61 5.44
CA LYS A 52 -8.30 36.13 6.76
C LYS A 52 -9.50 35.58 7.50
N GLN A 53 -9.43 34.30 7.80
CA GLN A 53 -10.48 33.61 8.52
C GLN A 53 -10.03 33.27 9.94
N ARG A 54 -10.94 33.51 10.89
CA ARG A 54 -10.76 33.07 12.27
C ARG A 54 -11.73 31.94 12.60
N GLY A 55 -11.30 31.06 13.48
CA GLY A 55 -12.17 30.03 14.06
C GLY A 55 -13.20 30.59 15.03
N VAL A 56 -14.09 29.75 15.51
CA VAL A 56 -15.09 30.10 16.52
C VAL A 56 -14.46 30.50 17.86
N ASP A 57 -13.23 30.07 18.11
CA ASP A 57 -12.37 30.41 19.25
C ASP A 57 -11.66 31.76 19.10
N GLY A 58 -11.84 32.45 17.97
CA GLY A 58 -11.20 33.74 17.65
C GLY A 58 -9.75 33.62 17.17
N LEU A 59 -9.12 32.44 17.18
CA LEU A 59 -7.77 32.22 16.69
C LEU A 59 -7.74 32.21 15.16
N ARG A 60 -6.55 32.43 14.58
CA ARG A 60 -6.38 32.34 13.12
C ARG A 60 -6.60 30.90 12.66
N SER A 61 -7.45 30.73 11.66
CA SER A 61 -7.74 29.44 11.04
C SER A 61 -6.98 29.31 9.72
N TRP A 62 -7.16 30.27 8.83
CA TRP A 62 -6.44 30.30 7.56
C TRP A 62 -6.41 31.69 6.94
N ASP A 63 -5.40 31.92 6.12
CA ASP A 63 -5.27 33.09 5.24
C ASP A 63 -5.23 32.60 3.79
N LEU A 64 -5.77 33.41 2.87
CA LEU A 64 -5.67 33.16 1.43
C LEU A 64 -5.45 34.46 0.70
N GLN A 65 -4.41 34.52 -0.12
CA GLN A 65 -4.03 35.64 -0.93
C GLN A 65 -4.08 35.28 -2.41
N SER A 66 -4.44 36.24 -3.26
CA SER A 66 -4.45 36.06 -4.71
C SER A 66 -4.20 37.37 -5.42
N PRO A 67 -3.43 37.35 -6.54
CA PRO A 67 -3.19 38.56 -7.33
C PRO A 67 -4.41 39.05 -8.09
N GLU A 68 -5.40 38.18 -8.34
CA GLU A 68 -6.65 38.53 -9.03
C GLU A 68 -7.78 37.68 -8.48
N ALA A 69 -8.90 38.30 -8.13
CA ALA A 69 -10.10 37.59 -7.72
C ALA A 69 -11.37 38.26 -8.24
N ARG A 70 -12.45 37.46 -8.36
CA ARG A 70 -13.79 37.89 -8.72
C ARG A 70 -14.75 37.45 -7.65
N TYR A 71 -15.57 38.36 -7.17
CA TYR A 71 -16.61 38.09 -6.19
C TYR A 71 -17.99 38.26 -6.85
N ALA A 72 -18.75 37.17 -6.89
CA ALA A 72 -20.14 37.15 -7.30
C ALA A 72 -21.03 37.25 -6.07
N VAL A 73 -21.67 38.42 -5.85
CA VAL A 73 -22.45 38.73 -4.66
C VAL A 73 -23.65 37.80 -4.51
N ASP A 74 -24.36 37.56 -5.62
CA ASP A 74 -25.60 36.78 -5.63
C ASP A 74 -25.38 35.31 -5.20
N SER A 75 -24.22 34.75 -5.50
CA SER A 75 -23.83 33.36 -5.15
C SER A 75 -22.87 33.26 -3.99
N ARG A 76 -22.47 34.38 -3.37
CA ARG A 76 -21.44 34.45 -2.32
C ARG A 76 -20.19 33.66 -2.67
N THR A 77 -19.76 33.80 -3.93
CA THR A 77 -18.66 33.00 -4.49
C THR A 77 -17.48 33.90 -4.83
N ILE A 78 -16.30 33.55 -4.31
CA ILE A 78 -15.05 34.18 -4.70
C ILE A 78 -14.28 33.21 -5.58
N ARG A 79 -13.83 33.65 -6.76
CA ARG A 79 -12.89 32.93 -7.61
C ARG A 79 -11.56 33.67 -7.62
N ALA A 80 -10.51 33.02 -7.16
CA ALA A 80 -9.17 33.59 -6.99
C ALA A 80 -8.16 32.83 -7.85
N ARG A 81 -7.36 33.55 -8.63
CA ARG A 81 -6.33 32.99 -9.53
C ARG A 81 -4.98 32.92 -8.81
N ARG A 82 -4.26 31.80 -9.00
CA ARG A 82 -2.95 31.54 -8.35
C ARG A 82 -2.98 31.87 -6.87
N PRO A 83 -3.93 31.29 -6.11
CA PRO A 83 -4.02 31.52 -4.69
C PRO A 83 -2.81 30.94 -3.96
N THR A 84 -2.39 31.61 -2.92
CA THR A 84 -1.48 31.10 -1.89
C THR A 84 -2.10 31.34 -0.52
N GLY A 85 -1.92 30.42 0.41
CA GLY A 85 -2.51 30.54 1.74
C GLY A 85 -1.67 29.89 2.81
N VAL A 86 -2.03 30.16 4.05
CA VAL A 86 -1.46 29.55 5.24
C VAL A 86 -2.59 29.01 6.11
N LEU A 87 -2.45 27.79 6.55
CA LEU A 87 -3.31 27.19 7.57
C LEU A 87 -2.63 27.31 8.91
N TYR A 88 -3.41 27.67 9.91
CA TYR A 88 -2.92 27.87 11.28
C TYR A 88 -3.49 26.78 12.19
N ARG A 89 -2.69 26.38 13.17
CA ARG A 89 -3.09 25.54 14.28
C ARG A 89 -2.65 26.23 15.57
N GLN A 90 -3.59 26.51 16.46
CA GLN A 90 -3.31 27.24 17.70
C GLN A 90 -2.52 28.56 17.43
N ASP A 91 -2.98 29.31 16.42
CA ASP A 91 -2.40 30.58 15.97
C ASP A 91 -0.98 30.48 15.37
N GLN A 92 -0.42 29.26 15.21
CA GLN A 92 0.87 29.00 14.58
C GLN A 92 0.71 28.52 13.14
N PRO A 93 1.54 28.98 12.18
CA PRO A 93 1.52 28.49 10.81
C PRO A 93 1.83 26.98 10.78
N SER A 94 0.96 26.19 10.17
CA SER A 94 1.09 24.73 10.11
C SER A 94 1.32 24.23 8.69
N PHE A 95 0.55 24.73 7.73
CA PHE A 95 0.70 24.36 6.33
C PHE A 95 0.67 25.60 5.43
N ARG A 96 1.42 25.56 4.34
CA ARG A 96 1.27 26.46 3.20
C ARG A 96 0.50 25.75 2.11
N ILE A 97 -0.45 26.46 1.49
CA ILE A 97 -1.27 25.95 0.40
C ILE A 97 -1.09 26.78 -0.85
N SER A 98 -1.13 26.17 -2.02
CA SER A 98 -1.15 26.85 -3.33
C SER A 98 -1.93 26.05 -4.35
N ALA A 99 -2.47 26.74 -5.37
CA ALA A 99 -3.18 26.14 -6.51
C ALA A 99 -3.19 27.11 -7.70
N ASP A 100 -3.71 26.66 -8.84
CA ASP A 100 -3.92 27.55 -10.00
C ASP A 100 -5.21 28.37 -9.86
N LEU A 101 -6.24 27.79 -9.23
CA LEU A 101 -7.53 28.40 -8.97
C LEU A 101 -8.05 28.04 -7.58
N ALA A 102 -8.66 29.00 -6.89
CA ALA A 102 -9.50 28.75 -5.72
C ALA A 102 -10.90 29.27 -5.95
N THR A 103 -11.88 28.46 -5.53
CA THR A 103 -13.28 28.87 -5.44
C THR A 103 -13.70 28.79 -3.97
N VAL A 104 -13.98 29.93 -3.37
CA VAL A 104 -14.46 30.03 -1.98
C VAL A 104 -15.97 30.22 -2.03
N LEU A 105 -16.70 29.34 -1.39
CA LEU A 105 -18.17 29.28 -1.39
C LEU A 105 -18.71 29.56 0.01
N ASN A 106 -19.90 30.16 0.06
CA ASN A 106 -20.64 30.40 1.29
C ASN A 106 -19.78 31.05 2.39
N ASP A 107 -19.12 32.16 2.06
CA ASP A 107 -18.30 32.92 2.99
C ASP A 107 -17.18 32.10 3.67
N GLY A 108 -16.60 31.13 2.93
CA GLY A 108 -15.49 30.30 3.41
C GLY A 108 -15.89 28.97 4.06
N GLN A 109 -17.16 28.58 4.01
CA GLN A 109 -17.58 27.28 4.51
C GLN A 109 -17.05 26.12 3.66
N LEU A 110 -16.81 26.38 2.37
CA LEU A 110 -16.25 25.42 1.45
C LEU A 110 -15.21 26.13 0.55
N VAL A 111 -14.03 25.53 0.44
CA VAL A 111 -12.96 26.01 -0.44
C VAL A 111 -12.59 24.88 -1.41
N VAL A 112 -12.72 25.16 -2.70
CA VAL A 112 -12.30 24.24 -3.77
C VAL A 112 -11.03 24.81 -4.40
N LEU A 113 -9.98 24.01 -4.43
CA LEU A 113 -8.71 24.32 -5.09
C LEU A 113 -8.54 23.41 -6.30
N GLU A 114 -8.14 23.98 -7.41
CA GLU A 114 -8.01 23.30 -8.69
C GLU A 114 -6.70 23.68 -9.39
N GLY A 115 -6.09 22.67 -10.02
CA GLY A 115 -4.83 22.77 -10.74
C GLY A 115 -3.61 22.91 -9.84
N SER A 116 -2.64 22.04 -10.02
CA SER A 116 -1.33 22.06 -9.33
C SER A 116 -1.43 22.30 -7.80
N VAL A 117 -2.43 21.66 -7.16
CA VAL A 117 -2.66 21.86 -5.72
C VAL A 117 -1.49 21.29 -4.94
N GLU A 118 -0.91 22.10 -4.07
CA GLU A 118 0.14 21.70 -3.13
C GLU A 118 -0.18 22.18 -1.72
N LEU A 119 -0.15 21.25 -0.77
CA LEU A 119 -0.13 21.48 0.68
C LEU A 119 1.25 21.12 1.18
N ARG A 120 1.96 22.05 1.80
CA ARG A 120 3.31 21.84 2.34
C ARG A 120 3.31 22.09 3.83
N GLN A 121 3.65 21.09 4.62
CA GLN A 121 3.86 21.22 6.06
C GLN A 121 5.05 22.13 6.34
N LEU A 122 4.94 23.00 7.34
CA LEU A 122 5.95 24.01 7.67
C LEU A 122 6.89 23.59 8.81
N ASP A 123 6.74 22.38 9.32
CA ASP A 123 7.64 21.81 10.33
C ASP A 123 8.80 21.00 9.71
N GLN A 124 9.63 20.38 10.57
CA GLN A 124 10.82 19.64 10.15
C GLN A 124 10.53 18.38 9.31
N ARG A 125 9.30 17.89 9.31
CA ARG A 125 8.93 16.64 8.60
C ARG A 125 8.76 16.83 7.11
N GLN A 126 8.41 18.07 6.70
CA GLN A 126 8.29 18.46 5.29
C GLN A 126 7.31 17.61 4.49
N LEU A 127 6.22 17.16 5.11
CA LEU A 127 5.17 16.46 4.38
C LEU A 127 4.59 17.38 3.31
N ILE A 128 4.48 16.86 2.09
CA ILE A 128 3.86 17.55 0.95
C ILE A 128 2.70 16.70 0.47
N ILE A 129 1.51 17.30 0.39
CA ILE A 129 0.33 16.67 -0.20
C ILE A 129 0.05 17.39 -1.52
N ARG A 130 -0.19 16.64 -2.60
CA ARG A 130 -0.45 17.17 -3.95
C ARG A 130 -1.66 16.50 -4.57
N GLY A 131 -2.28 17.20 -5.51
CA GLY A 131 -3.34 16.70 -6.38
C GLY A 131 -3.78 17.74 -7.38
N ASP A 132 -4.75 17.40 -8.22
CA ASP A 132 -5.27 18.32 -9.23
C ASP A 132 -6.56 19.01 -8.76
N ARG A 133 -7.24 18.42 -7.78
CA ARG A 133 -8.42 19.01 -7.14
C ARG A 133 -8.47 18.68 -5.66
N LEU A 134 -8.72 19.71 -4.83
CA LEU A 134 -8.89 19.59 -3.38
C LEU A 134 -10.17 20.32 -2.96
N VAL A 135 -11.00 19.66 -2.18
CA VAL A 135 -12.16 20.23 -1.52
C VAL A 135 -11.88 20.31 -0.03
N TRP A 136 -11.92 21.51 0.54
CA TRP A 136 -11.69 21.76 1.94
C TRP A 136 -12.94 22.25 2.63
N THR A 137 -13.32 21.59 3.72
CA THR A 137 -14.43 21.94 4.61
C THR A 137 -13.84 22.37 5.97
N PRO A 138 -13.57 23.67 6.19
CA PRO A 138 -12.90 24.14 7.42
C PRO A 138 -13.59 23.72 8.71
N ALA A 139 -14.93 23.80 8.75
CA ALA A 139 -15.70 23.44 9.94
C ALA A 139 -15.56 21.96 10.36
N GLN A 140 -15.15 21.09 9.44
CA GLN A 140 -14.91 19.67 9.69
C GLN A 140 -13.41 19.36 9.79
N SER A 141 -12.55 20.36 9.66
CA SER A 141 -11.07 20.19 9.57
C SER A 141 -10.67 19.15 8.50
N GLN A 142 -11.47 19.03 7.42
CA GLN A 142 -11.33 17.97 6.43
C GLN A 142 -10.97 18.53 5.06
N MET A 143 -9.99 17.89 4.43
CA MET A 143 -9.62 18.11 3.03
C MET A 143 -9.74 16.79 2.28
N VAL A 144 -10.38 16.82 1.12
CA VAL A 144 -10.51 15.66 0.22
C VAL A 144 -9.82 15.99 -1.09
N ILE A 145 -8.88 15.15 -1.51
CA ILE A 145 -8.21 15.20 -2.80
C ILE A 145 -8.68 14.00 -3.60
N ASP A 146 -9.43 14.25 -4.67
CA ASP A 146 -10.10 13.23 -5.49
C ASP A 146 -9.50 13.09 -6.90
N GLN A 147 -8.47 13.88 -7.23
CA GLN A 147 -7.78 13.81 -8.51
C GLN A 147 -6.27 13.77 -8.30
N ASN A 148 -5.66 12.64 -8.68
CA ASN A 148 -4.22 12.36 -8.59
C ASN A 148 -3.58 12.63 -7.21
N PRO A 149 -4.22 12.18 -6.10
CA PRO A 149 -3.71 12.44 -4.77
C PRO A 149 -2.34 11.78 -4.53
N ARG A 150 -1.44 12.55 -3.94
CA ARG A 150 -0.10 12.09 -3.53
C ARG A 150 0.29 12.72 -2.22
N ALA A 151 0.85 11.93 -1.31
CA ALA A 151 1.52 12.43 -0.11
C ALA A 151 2.98 12.00 -0.15
N LEU A 152 3.88 12.94 0.10
CA LEU A 152 5.33 12.77 -0.10
C LEU A 152 6.08 13.23 1.13
N ASP A 153 7.08 12.47 1.54
CA ASP A 153 8.10 12.88 2.49
C ASP A 153 9.52 12.68 1.91
N ALA A 154 10.54 12.74 2.76
CA ALA A 154 11.93 12.62 2.32
C ALA A 154 12.27 11.26 1.69
N THR A 155 11.59 10.18 2.09
CA THR A 155 11.91 8.80 1.72
C THR A 155 10.74 8.02 1.16
N SER A 156 9.54 8.61 1.14
CA SER A 156 8.31 7.88 0.79
C SER A 156 7.39 8.69 -0.11
N GLN A 157 6.56 7.98 -0.85
CA GLN A 157 5.44 8.52 -1.59
C GLN A 157 4.23 7.61 -1.45
N LEU A 158 3.10 8.16 -1.02
CA LEU A 158 1.80 7.50 -1.03
C LEU A 158 0.97 8.01 -2.20
N ARG A 159 0.24 7.11 -2.84
CA ARG A 159 -0.70 7.40 -3.92
C ARG A 159 -1.96 6.56 -3.71
N GLY A 160 -3.11 7.10 -4.09
CA GLY A 160 -4.39 6.42 -4.03
C GLY A 160 -5.37 7.00 -5.04
N GLU A 161 -6.60 6.53 -5.05
CA GLU A 161 -7.67 7.12 -5.88
C GLU A 161 -8.28 8.35 -5.19
N HIS A 162 -8.47 8.24 -3.87
CA HIS A 162 -8.96 9.33 -3.02
C HIS A 162 -8.06 9.46 -1.80
N LEU A 163 -7.81 10.70 -1.39
CA LEU A 163 -7.09 11.01 -0.16
C LEU A 163 -7.92 11.96 0.67
N THR A 164 -8.22 11.58 1.90
CA THR A 164 -8.82 12.44 2.91
C THR A 164 -7.78 12.81 3.93
N PHE A 165 -7.56 14.09 4.15
CA PHE A 165 -6.70 14.63 5.19
C PHE A 165 -7.55 15.24 6.30
N GLN A 166 -7.50 14.63 7.48
CA GLN A 166 -8.11 15.16 8.69
C GLN A 166 -7.07 16.03 9.40
N VAL A 167 -7.21 17.36 9.25
CA VAL A 167 -6.18 18.34 9.61
C VAL A 167 -5.93 18.40 11.12
N ASP A 168 -6.98 18.32 11.93
CA ASP A 168 -6.93 18.32 13.39
C ASP A 168 -6.33 17.05 14.01
N GLN A 169 -6.40 15.94 13.28
CA GLN A 169 -5.92 14.62 13.71
C GLN A 169 -4.58 14.23 13.09
N ASP A 170 -4.00 15.04 12.21
CA ASP A 170 -2.78 14.72 11.45
C ASP A 170 -2.85 13.39 10.70
N THR A 171 -4.04 13.04 10.23
CA THR A 171 -4.32 11.72 9.67
C THR A 171 -4.67 11.81 8.19
N LEU A 172 -3.96 11.03 7.40
CA LEU A 172 -4.27 10.78 5.99
C LEU A 172 -4.98 9.43 5.88
N THR A 173 -6.09 9.42 5.15
CA THR A 173 -6.80 8.19 4.76
C THR A 173 -6.80 8.11 3.24
N LEU A 174 -6.27 7.03 2.69
CA LEU A 174 -6.29 6.72 1.27
C LEU A 174 -7.32 5.63 1.00
N GLN A 175 -8.05 5.76 -0.08
CA GLN A 175 -9.06 4.81 -0.53
C GLN A 175 -8.83 4.48 -2.01
N GLY A 176 -9.28 3.29 -2.40
CA GLY A 176 -8.99 2.72 -3.70
C GLY A 176 -7.57 2.15 -3.74
N SER A 177 -7.12 1.69 -4.90
CA SER A 177 -5.78 1.09 -5.03
C SER A 177 -4.68 2.01 -4.48
N THR A 178 -4.22 1.70 -3.28
CA THR A 178 -3.24 2.49 -2.53
C THR A 178 -1.85 1.91 -2.73
N LEU A 179 -0.90 2.77 -3.08
CA LEU A 179 0.51 2.43 -3.23
C LEU A 179 1.35 3.27 -2.27
N TRP A 180 2.24 2.60 -1.55
CA TRP A 180 3.31 3.23 -0.78
C TRP A 180 4.65 2.80 -1.37
N ASP A 181 5.32 3.75 -2.03
CA ASP A 181 6.68 3.61 -2.55
C ASP A 181 7.67 4.13 -1.51
N ARG A 182 8.72 3.39 -1.25
CA ARG A 182 9.76 3.73 -0.30
C ARG A 182 11.16 3.59 -0.91
N TRP A 183 12.02 4.53 -0.57
CA TRP A 183 13.45 4.56 -0.87
C TRP A 183 14.24 4.43 0.43
N SER A 184 15.31 3.64 0.42
CA SER A 184 16.21 3.47 1.58
C SER A 184 16.97 4.76 1.92
N ASP A 185 17.30 5.51 0.86
CA ASP A 185 17.92 6.83 0.93
C ASP A 185 16.87 7.94 0.68
N ALA A 186 17.30 9.07 0.14
CA ALA A 186 16.39 10.12 -0.26
C ALA A 186 15.55 9.70 -1.47
N ARG A 187 14.26 10.05 -1.44
CA ARG A 187 13.34 9.86 -2.57
C ARG A 187 13.87 10.56 -3.81
N SER A 188 13.79 9.88 -4.94
CA SER A 188 14.18 10.41 -6.23
C SER A 188 13.20 9.97 -7.31
N ASP A 189 12.72 10.92 -8.12
CA ASP A 189 11.80 10.62 -9.22
C ASP A 189 12.51 9.87 -10.38
N SER A 190 13.84 9.88 -10.41
CA SER A 190 14.66 9.15 -11.40
C SER A 190 15.06 7.73 -10.97
N LYS A 191 14.88 7.38 -9.67
CA LYS A 191 15.22 6.05 -9.15
C LYS A 191 13.93 5.27 -8.83
N ARG A 192 13.93 3.99 -9.17
CA ARG A 192 12.85 3.10 -8.73
C ARG A 192 12.85 3.00 -7.21
N PRO A 193 11.68 2.87 -6.58
CA PRO A 193 11.61 2.60 -5.14
C PRO A 193 12.22 1.23 -4.82
N ASP A 194 12.86 1.11 -3.67
CA ASP A 194 13.41 -0.16 -3.17
C ASP A 194 12.29 -1.10 -2.72
N THR A 195 11.17 -0.51 -2.31
CA THR A 195 9.98 -1.25 -1.88
C THR A 195 8.73 -0.53 -2.34
N THR A 196 7.78 -1.31 -2.89
CA THR A 196 6.42 -0.86 -3.17
C THR A 196 5.44 -1.73 -2.40
N VAL A 197 4.60 -1.11 -1.59
CA VAL A 197 3.48 -1.76 -0.88
C VAL A 197 2.19 -1.37 -1.58
N THR A 198 1.39 -2.36 -1.97
CA THR A 198 0.07 -2.18 -2.56
C THR A 198 -0.99 -2.69 -1.61
N THR A 199 -2.05 -1.90 -1.38
CA THR A 199 -3.20 -2.23 -0.54
C THR A 199 -4.49 -1.71 -1.19
N GLN A 200 -5.66 -2.04 -0.63
CA GLN A 200 -6.94 -1.46 -1.09
C GLN A 200 -7.23 -0.10 -0.46
N ASP A 201 -6.77 0.10 0.75
CA ASP A 201 -6.88 1.35 1.48
C ASP A 201 -5.67 1.53 2.39
N GLY A 202 -5.59 2.66 3.08
CA GLY A 202 -4.55 2.90 4.07
C GLY A 202 -4.87 4.12 4.91
N ARG A 203 -4.49 4.06 6.17
CA ARG A 203 -4.54 5.19 7.08
C ARG A 203 -3.17 5.43 7.70
N TRP A 204 -2.77 6.67 7.77
CA TRP A 204 -1.48 7.06 8.33
C TRP A 204 -1.61 8.35 9.12
N ASN A 205 -1.29 8.28 10.39
CA ASN A 205 -1.07 9.47 11.22
C ASN A 205 0.42 9.84 11.15
N PHE A 206 0.74 10.89 10.43
CA PHE A 206 2.13 11.26 10.14
C PHE A 206 2.85 11.91 11.35
N VAL A 207 2.14 12.29 12.40
CA VAL A 207 2.72 12.83 13.65
C VAL A 207 3.12 11.70 14.60
N SER A 208 2.24 10.74 14.85
CA SER A 208 2.53 9.59 15.70
C SER A 208 3.25 8.46 14.97
N GLY A 209 3.24 8.48 13.65
CA GLY A 209 3.77 7.43 12.78
C GLY A 209 2.87 6.21 12.65
N VAL A 210 1.75 6.13 13.37
CA VAL A 210 0.84 4.99 13.33
C VAL A 210 0.23 4.85 11.94
N MET A 211 0.28 3.64 11.39
CA MET A 211 -0.31 3.31 10.11
C MET A 211 -1.02 1.96 10.16
N ASP A 212 -2.06 1.84 9.36
CA ASP A 212 -2.79 0.59 9.13
C ASP A 212 -3.34 0.56 7.70
N ALA A 213 -3.47 -0.64 7.13
CA ALA A 213 -4.13 -0.88 5.87
C ALA A 213 -4.84 -2.24 5.87
N GLN A 214 -6.00 -2.28 5.25
CA GLN A 214 -6.84 -3.46 5.10
C GLN A 214 -6.75 -4.03 3.69
N GLY A 215 -7.25 -5.25 3.53
CA GLY A 215 -7.34 -5.94 2.24
C GLY A 215 -6.03 -6.61 1.86
N PRO A 216 -5.93 -7.25 0.71
CA PRO A 216 -4.70 -7.94 0.37
C PRO A 216 -3.54 -6.95 0.28
N VAL A 217 -2.53 -7.20 1.10
CA VAL A 217 -1.26 -6.46 1.08
C VAL A 217 -0.29 -7.20 0.17
N LEU A 218 0.27 -6.49 -0.79
CA LEU A 218 1.32 -7.01 -1.66
C LEU A 218 2.54 -6.08 -1.56
N ILE A 219 3.65 -6.62 -1.07
CA ILE A 219 4.93 -5.93 -0.99
C ILE A 219 5.83 -6.48 -2.08
N ARG A 220 6.37 -5.60 -2.92
CA ARG A 220 7.40 -5.92 -3.92
C ARG A 220 8.68 -5.21 -3.54
N ARG A 221 9.78 -5.94 -3.57
CA ARG A 221 11.11 -5.43 -3.28
C ARG A 221 12.00 -5.49 -4.52
N SER A 222 13.08 -4.70 -4.51
CA SER A 222 13.98 -4.52 -5.67
C SER A 222 14.58 -5.82 -6.21
N GLU A 223 14.78 -6.83 -5.38
CA GLU A 223 15.35 -8.13 -5.73
C GLU A 223 14.32 -9.17 -6.20
N ALA A 224 13.16 -8.73 -6.69
CA ALA A 224 12.04 -9.56 -7.12
C ALA A 224 11.41 -10.43 -6.02
N GLU A 225 11.73 -10.16 -4.75
CA GLU A 225 11.04 -10.73 -3.59
C GLU A 225 9.63 -10.15 -3.48
N THR A 226 8.65 -11.01 -3.25
CA THR A 226 7.27 -10.58 -2.99
C THR A 226 6.77 -11.13 -1.67
N ILE A 227 6.06 -10.29 -0.90
CA ILE A 227 5.42 -10.67 0.34
C ILE A 227 3.94 -10.37 0.22
N GLN A 228 3.10 -11.34 0.59
CA GLN A 228 1.64 -11.18 0.66
C GLN A 228 1.18 -11.32 2.10
N ALA A 229 0.22 -10.50 2.50
CA ALA A 229 -0.41 -10.57 3.82
C ALA A 229 -1.89 -10.16 3.73
N SER A 230 -2.67 -10.46 4.77
CA SER A 230 -4.10 -10.09 4.79
C SER A 230 -4.33 -8.61 5.14
N ALA A 231 -3.47 -8.02 5.93
CA ALA A 231 -3.50 -6.63 6.37
C ALA A 231 -2.11 -6.22 6.86
N LEU A 232 -1.91 -4.94 7.13
CA LEU A 232 -0.73 -4.44 7.84
C LEU A 232 -1.13 -3.45 8.93
N GLN A 233 -0.32 -3.41 9.98
CA GLN A 233 -0.34 -2.40 11.03
C GLN A 233 1.09 -2.05 11.40
N GLY A 234 1.36 -0.79 11.71
CA GLY A 234 2.74 -0.45 12.03
C GLY A 234 2.96 0.97 12.50
N ASN A 235 4.23 1.32 12.57
CA ASN A 235 4.65 2.65 12.95
C ASN A 235 5.88 3.08 12.14
N THR A 236 5.70 4.10 11.32
CA THR A 236 6.76 4.61 10.42
C THR A 236 7.92 5.24 11.18
N LEU A 237 7.68 5.82 12.37
CA LEU A 237 8.74 6.41 13.20
C LEU A 237 9.60 5.34 13.89
N ARG A 238 8.99 4.19 14.26
CA ARG A 238 9.71 3.03 14.79
C ARG A 238 10.29 2.16 13.67
N GLN A 239 9.89 2.41 12.44
CA GLN A 239 10.30 1.64 11.27
C GLN A 239 9.90 0.15 11.37
N GLU A 240 8.70 -0.12 11.88
CA GLU A 240 8.16 -1.45 12.12
C GLU A 240 6.77 -1.61 11.54
N ILE A 241 6.52 -2.73 10.89
CA ILE A 241 5.22 -3.12 10.34
C ILE A 241 4.95 -4.58 10.68
N ASP A 242 3.80 -4.86 11.27
CA ASP A 242 3.26 -6.20 11.44
C ASP A 242 2.40 -6.56 10.22
N LEU A 243 2.81 -7.57 9.50
CA LEU A 243 2.09 -8.19 8.40
C LEU A 243 1.18 -9.27 8.98
N MET A 244 -0.13 -9.13 8.78
CA MET A 244 -1.12 -10.02 9.38
C MET A 244 -1.22 -11.34 8.61
N ALA A 245 -1.40 -12.41 9.36
CA ALA A 245 -1.55 -13.77 8.82
C ALA A 245 -2.76 -13.89 7.85
N PRO A 246 -2.70 -14.78 6.86
CA PRO A 246 -1.54 -15.58 6.46
C PRO A 246 -0.49 -14.73 5.74
N VAL A 247 0.80 -15.01 5.97
CA VAL A 247 1.90 -14.33 5.27
C VAL A 247 2.60 -15.34 4.36
N THR A 248 2.80 -14.94 3.11
CA THR A 248 3.55 -15.73 2.12
C THR A 248 4.67 -14.87 1.54
N LEU A 249 5.90 -15.40 1.54
CA LEU A 249 7.04 -14.81 0.86
C LEU A 249 7.37 -15.66 -0.36
N THR A 250 7.47 -15.04 -1.53
CA THR A 250 8.01 -15.67 -2.73
C THR A 250 9.43 -15.17 -2.92
N LEU A 251 10.37 -16.11 -2.95
CA LEU A 251 11.80 -15.83 -3.10
C LEU A 251 12.14 -15.55 -4.57
N PRO A 252 13.17 -14.74 -4.82
CA PRO A 252 13.62 -14.42 -6.17
C PRO A 252 13.98 -15.67 -6.97
N ASP A 253 13.97 -15.55 -8.30
CA ASP A 253 14.43 -16.57 -9.26
C ASP A 253 13.80 -17.96 -9.10
N GLY A 254 12.59 -18.02 -8.53
CA GLY A 254 11.87 -19.26 -8.27
C GLY A 254 12.60 -20.18 -7.30
N GLN A 255 13.34 -19.62 -6.36
CA GLN A 255 14.03 -20.39 -5.30
C GLN A 255 13.04 -21.09 -4.38
N GLY A 256 11.80 -20.55 -4.27
CA GLY A 256 10.72 -21.17 -3.51
C GLY A 256 9.78 -20.18 -2.84
N ASP A 257 8.88 -20.72 -2.05
CA ASP A 257 7.90 -19.97 -1.27
C ASP A 257 8.00 -20.34 0.21
N LEU A 258 7.76 -19.35 1.07
CA LEU A 258 7.67 -19.51 2.52
C LEU A 258 6.29 -19.08 2.97
N ALA A 259 5.59 -19.91 3.74
CA ALA A 259 4.31 -19.60 4.36
C ALA A 259 4.45 -19.59 5.88
N THR A 260 3.82 -18.61 6.53
CA THR A 260 3.88 -18.42 7.98
C THR A 260 2.68 -17.63 8.51
N GLY A 261 2.61 -17.44 9.82
CA GLY A 261 1.68 -16.55 10.48
C GLY A 261 2.11 -15.09 10.45
N THR A 262 1.67 -14.32 11.43
CA THR A 262 2.01 -12.89 11.56
C THR A 262 3.51 -12.68 11.59
N THR A 263 3.96 -11.72 10.79
CA THR A 263 5.39 -11.45 10.58
C THR A 263 5.67 -9.96 10.78
N ARG A 264 6.63 -9.62 11.62
CA ARG A 264 7.11 -8.27 11.82
C ARG A 264 8.23 -7.93 10.83
N TRP A 265 8.05 -6.86 10.10
CA TRP A 265 9.05 -6.28 9.22
C TRP A 265 9.66 -5.04 9.87
N HIS A 266 10.95 -5.14 10.26
CA HIS A 266 11.76 -4.02 10.69
C HIS A 266 12.45 -3.41 9.48
N PHE A 267 11.79 -2.50 8.78
CA PHE A 267 12.31 -2.00 7.50
C PHE A 267 13.55 -1.10 7.64
N GLY A 268 13.80 -0.51 8.80
CA GLY A 268 15.05 0.20 9.09
C GLY A 268 16.25 -0.70 9.30
N ARG A 269 16.02 -1.94 9.79
CA ARG A 269 17.07 -2.96 9.99
C ARG A 269 17.13 -3.98 8.86
N GLU A 270 16.17 -3.94 7.94
CA GLU A 270 15.99 -4.90 6.85
C GLU A 270 15.83 -6.34 7.38
N GLN A 271 15.01 -6.51 8.41
CA GLN A 271 14.75 -7.80 9.04
C GLN A 271 13.27 -8.16 9.00
N LEU A 272 12.98 -9.44 8.71
CA LEU A 272 11.67 -10.06 8.89
C LEU A 272 11.74 -11.05 10.02
N VAL A 273 10.81 -10.98 10.96
CA VAL A 273 10.76 -11.84 12.15
C VAL A 273 9.35 -12.39 12.31
N SER A 274 9.21 -13.70 12.47
CA SER A 274 7.98 -14.36 12.85
C SER A 274 8.18 -15.26 14.05
N GLN A 275 7.13 -15.39 14.88
CA GLN A 275 7.05 -16.32 16.00
C GLN A 275 5.92 -17.35 15.76
N SER A 276 5.68 -17.70 14.52
CA SER A 276 4.67 -18.66 14.11
C SER A 276 5.33 -19.84 13.38
N ASP A 277 4.57 -20.91 13.20
CA ASP A 277 5.00 -22.00 12.33
C ASP A 277 5.41 -21.50 10.96
N VAL A 278 6.49 -22.06 10.43
CA VAL A 278 7.02 -21.75 9.11
C VAL A 278 7.15 -23.00 8.28
N ILE A 279 6.71 -22.89 7.02
CA ILE A 279 6.90 -23.92 5.99
C ILE A 279 7.47 -23.23 4.75
N ALA A 280 8.70 -23.57 4.40
CA ALA A 280 9.34 -23.12 3.17
C ALA A 280 9.46 -24.27 2.18
N LYS A 281 8.91 -24.10 0.99
CA LYS A 281 9.04 -25.01 -0.15
C LYS A 281 10.10 -24.47 -1.07
N LEU A 282 11.28 -25.08 -1.05
CA LEU A 282 12.43 -24.68 -1.86
C LEU A 282 12.59 -25.61 -3.06
N ARG A 283 13.39 -25.22 -4.06
CA ARG A 283 13.65 -26.04 -5.26
C ARG A 283 14.09 -27.49 -4.94
N ARG A 284 14.90 -27.67 -3.90
CA ARG A 284 15.50 -28.97 -3.55
C ARG A 284 14.87 -29.63 -2.33
N GLY A 285 13.91 -28.99 -1.67
CA GLY A 285 13.34 -29.56 -0.46
C GLY A 285 12.37 -28.67 0.28
N THR A 286 11.96 -29.11 1.45
CA THR A 286 11.05 -28.41 2.34
C THR A 286 11.74 -28.15 3.68
N VAL A 287 11.63 -26.95 4.18
CA VAL A 287 12.06 -26.57 5.53
C VAL A 287 10.83 -26.27 6.36
N ARG A 288 10.83 -26.78 7.62
CA ARG A 288 9.78 -26.50 8.61
C ARG A 288 10.43 -26.11 9.94
N GLY A 289 9.68 -25.37 10.73
CA GLY A 289 10.10 -25.01 12.07
C GLY A 289 9.15 -24.05 12.75
N PHE A 290 9.51 -23.59 13.93
CA PHE A 290 8.76 -22.59 14.66
C PHE A 290 9.58 -21.30 14.77
N GLY A 291 9.00 -20.19 14.28
CA GLY A 291 9.65 -18.92 14.16
C GLY A 291 10.68 -18.85 13.03
N PHE A 292 10.98 -17.65 12.58
CA PHE A 292 12.12 -17.36 11.72
C PHE A 292 12.61 -15.93 11.88
N THR A 293 13.85 -15.71 11.51
CA THR A 293 14.43 -14.39 11.26
C THR A 293 15.11 -14.40 9.91
N VAL A 294 14.71 -13.49 9.01
CA VAL A 294 15.44 -13.19 7.78
C VAL A 294 16.18 -11.88 8.01
N ASP A 295 17.48 -11.93 8.03
CA ASP A 295 18.38 -10.78 8.09
C ASP A 295 18.95 -10.55 6.68
N GLN A 296 18.45 -9.51 6.01
CA GLN A 296 18.82 -9.24 4.62
C GLN A 296 20.21 -8.60 4.51
N ARG A 297 20.61 -7.78 5.49
CA ARG A 297 21.97 -7.22 5.54
C ARG A 297 23.00 -8.30 5.79
N GLY A 298 22.70 -9.17 6.75
CA GLY A 298 23.54 -10.32 7.09
C GLY A 298 23.37 -11.50 6.12
N LYS A 299 22.44 -11.38 5.14
CA LYS A 299 22.14 -12.41 4.14
C LYS A 299 21.94 -13.80 4.76
N ARG A 300 21.17 -13.85 5.86
CA ARG A 300 20.99 -15.06 6.68
C ARG A 300 19.55 -15.27 7.11
N VAL A 301 19.12 -16.52 6.98
CA VAL A 301 17.87 -17.01 7.58
C VAL A 301 18.21 -17.84 8.81
N THR A 302 17.44 -17.67 9.87
CA THR A 302 17.53 -18.48 11.09
C THR A 302 16.16 -19.00 11.48
N ILE A 303 16.03 -20.29 11.75
CA ILE A 303 14.88 -20.94 12.37
C ILE A 303 15.29 -21.31 13.79
N PRO A 304 14.74 -20.63 14.81
CA PRO A 304 15.20 -20.76 16.19
C PRO A 304 14.74 -22.04 16.88
N SER A 305 13.66 -22.68 16.40
CA SER A 305 13.09 -23.88 17.04
C SER A 305 12.55 -24.87 16.03
N ASP A 306 12.65 -26.16 16.39
CA ASP A 306 12.03 -27.29 15.70
C ASP A 306 12.37 -27.37 14.22
N CYS A 307 13.62 -27.06 13.88
CA CYS A 307 14.09 -27.06 12.52
C CYS A 307 14.10 -28.45 11.91
N ALA A 308 13.40 -28.62 10.79
CA ALA A 308 13.39 -29.84 9.99
C ALA A 308 13.56 -29.51 8.52
N LEU A 309 14.58 -30.06 7.90
CA LEU A 309 14.84 -29.96 6.46
C LEU A 309 14.62 -31.36 5.84
N SER A 310 13.87 -31.41 4.76
CA SER A 310 13.60 -32.64 4.02
C SER A 310 13.86 -32.40 2.54
N GLN A 311 14.69 -33.25 1.94
CA GLN A 311 14.95 -33.31 0.49
C GLN A 311 14.97 -34.76 0.03
N PRO A 312 14.92 -35.06 -1.27
CA PRO A 312 14.94 -36.44 -1.77
C PRO A 312 16.13 -37.21 -1.21
N GLY A 313 15.86 -38.29 -0.47
CA GLY A 313 16.87 -39.15 0.13
C GLY A 313 17.55 -38.64 1.41
N GLU A 314 17.26 -37.43 1.86
CA GLU A 314 17.88 -36.85 3.06
C GLU A 314 16.88 -36.13 3.96
N GLN A 315 17.05 -36.26 5.27
CA GLN A 315 16.30 -35.55 6.30
C GLN A 315 17.24 -35.07 7.39
N LEU A 316 17.14 -33.78 7.74
CA LEU A 316 17.86 -33.18 8.85
C LEU A 316 16.83 -32.64 9.85
N THR A 317 17.04 -32.94 11.15
CA THR A 317 16.30 -32.30 12.24
C THR A 317 17.28 -31.73 13.24
N ALA A 318 16.94 -30.57 13.84
CA ALA A 318 17.75 -29.91 14.84
C ALA A 318 16.87 -28.99 15.70
N GLN A 319 17.36 -28.55 16.84
CA GLN A 319 16.66 -27.49 17.60
C GLN A 319 16.67 -26.18 16.88
N ARG A 320 17.80 -25.80 16.25
CA ARG A 320 17.98 -24.55 15.54
C ARG A 320 18.72 -24.78 14.22
N CYS A 321 18.35 -24.04 13.19
CA CYS A 321 19.11 -24.00 11.94
C CYS A 321 19.33 -22.55 11.49
N SER A 322 20.43 -22.32 10.80
CA SER A 322 20.68 -21.10 10.07
C SER A 322 21.29 -21.37 8.71
N TRP A 323 20.96 -20.50 7.74
CA TRP A 323 21.45 -20.58 6.39
C TRP A 323 21.83 -19.19 5.88
N GLY A 324 23.06 -19.05 5.37
CA GLY A 324 23.53 -17.90 4.63
C GLY A 324 23.37 -18.13 3.13
N TRP A 325 22.69 -17.21 2.43
CA TRP A 325 22.48 -17.37 0.96
C TRP A 325 23.58 -16.75 0.11
N ASP A 326 24.51 -16.03 0.71
CA ASP A 326 25.69 -15.48 0.06
C ASP A 326 26.88 -16.45 0.12
N ASP A 327 27.09 -17.05 1.27
CA ASP A 327 28.18 -17.99 1.54
C ASP A 327 27.74 -19.45 1.43
N ASN A 328 26.46 -19.74 1.18
CA ASN A 328 25.84 -21.05 1.18
C ASN A 328 26.08 -21.88 2.45
N GLN A 329 26.52 -21.24 3.54
CA GLN A 329 26.79 -21.90 4.81
C GLN A 329 25.49 -22.33 5.49
N VAL A 330 25.42 -23.58 5.92
CA VAL A 330 24.35 -24.14 6.76
C VAL A 330 24.91 -24.53 8.10
N VAL A 331 24.25 -24.13 9.18
CA VAL A 331 24.56 -24.53 10.53
C VAL A 331 23.29 -25.07 11.17
N ALA A 332 23.35 -26.28 11.72
CA ALA A 332 22.32 -26.88 12.54
C ALA A 332 22.86 -27.18 13.95
N GLU A 333 22.10 -26.81 14.95
CA GLU A 333 22.53 -26.93 16.38
C GLU A 333 21.45 -27.53 17.25
N GLY A 334 21.89 -28.29 18.25
CA GLY A 334 21.05 -28.96 19.24
C GLY A 334 20.35 -30.20 18.71
N ASN A 335 20.69 -31.36 19.24
CA ASN A 335 20.08 -32.65 18.90
C ASN A 335 20.01 -32.92 17.40
N VAL A 336 21.07 -32.59 16.68
CA VAL A 336 21.09 -32.74 15.21
C VAL A 336 21.02 -34.23 14.83
N VAL A 337 20.08 -34.58 13.99
CA VAL A 337 19.94 -35.92 13.38
C VAL A 337 19.89 -35.79 11.89
N LEU A 338 20.87 -36.32 11.18
CA LEU A 338 20.87 -36.44 9.72
C LEU A 338 20.58 -37.88 9.34
N ARG A 339 19.59 -38.10 8.48
CA ARG A 339 19.25 -39.40 7.89
C ARG A 339 19.50 -39.36 6.40
N ARG A 340 20.20 -40.36 5.86
CA ARG A 340 20.44 -40.56 4.43
C ARG A 340 19.96 -41.92 3.99
N ALA A 341 18.94 -41.94 3.13
CA ALA A 341 18.31 -43.19 2.71
C ALA A 341 19.22 -44.07 1.85
N ALA A 342 20.07 -43.47 0.99
CA ALA A 342 20.93 -44.21 0.08
C ALA A 342 21.91 -45.16 0.79
N MET A 343 22.36 -44.80 2.00
CA MET A 343 23.32 -45.59 2.81
C MET A 343 22.73 -46.12 4.09
N ASP A 344 21.40 -46.01 4.25
CA ASP A 344 20.73 -46.29 5.54
C ASP A 344 21.48 -45.66 6.75
N GLN A 345 22.00 -44.44 6.50
CA GLN A 345 22.86 -43.73 7.45
C GLN A 345 22.02 -42.89 8.38
N ILE A 346 22.35 -42.95 9.69
CA ILE A 346 21.83 -42.05 10.70
C ILE A 346 23.02 -41.49 11.48
N THR A 347 23.23 -40.19 11.39
CA THR A 347 24.26 -39.47 12.14
C THR A 347 23.62 -38.56 13.18
N ARG A 348 24.05 -38.66 14.43
CA ARG A 348 23.64 -37.79 15.54
C ARG A 348 24.82 -36.98 16.03
N SER A 349 24.59 -35.67 16.19
CA SER A 349 25.61 -34.71 16.56
C SER A 349 24.98 -33.54 17.32
N PRO A 350 25.70 -32.88 18.21
CA PRO A 350 25.25 -31.64 18.82
C PRO A 350 25.25 -30.47 17.82
N ARG A 351 26.11 -30.54 16.78
CA ARG A 351 26.23 -29.51 15.76
C ARG A 351 26.57 -30.12 14.38
N LEU A 352 26.01 -29.57 13.34
CA LEU A 352 26.38 -29.80 11.95
C LEU A 352 26.68 -28.44 11.30
N GLU A 353 27.73 -28.39 10.54
CA GLU A 353 28.15 -27.24 9.75
C GLU A 353 28.55 -27.72 8.35
N GLY A 354 28.06 -27.04 7.32
CA GLY A 354 28.33 -27.42 5.95
C GLY A 354 28.03 -26.31 4.98
N HIS A 355 28.30 -26.55 3.69
CA HIS A 355 27.96 -25.67 2.60
C HIS A 355 26.98 -26.36 1.65
N LEU A 356 25.96 -25.64 1.20
CA LEU A 356 25.03 -26.13 0.18
C LEU A 356 25.71 -26.04 -1.20
N GLY A 357 25.97 -27.20 -1.84
CA GLY A 357 26.59 -27.28 -3.16
C GLY A 357 26.89 -28.74 -3.50
N ASP A 358 27.22 -29.01 -4.76
CA ASP A 358 27.47 -30.40 -5.22
C ASP A 358 28.74 -31.01 -4.59
N ASP A 359 29.69 -30.14 -4.13
CA ASP A 359 30.92 -30.54 -3.45
C ASP A 359 30.90 -30.18 -1.96
N GLY A 360 29.74 -30.02 -1.36
CA GLY A 360 29.56 -29.50 0.00
C GLY A 360 30.14 -30.40 1.08
N LEU A 361 31.22 -29.96 1.72
CA LEU A 361 31.78 -30.61 2.89
C LEU A 361 30.85 -30.40 4.10
N ILE A 362 30.43 -31.49 4.73
CA ILE A 362 29.66 -31.46 5.98
C ILE A 362 30.57 -31.87 7.14
N ARG A 363 30.64 -31.01 8.13
CA ARG A 363 31.36 -31.26 9.39
C ARG A 363 30.37 -31.52 10.51
N PHE A 364 30.61 -32.54 11.31
CA PHE A 364 29.82 -32.88 12.49
C PHE A 364 30.62 -32.63 13.73
N GLY A 365 29.95 -32.16 14.80
CA GLY A 365 30.51 -32.01 16.10
C GLY A 365 31.03 -30.59 16.39
N ALA A 366 31.33 -30.40 17.68
CA ALA A 366 32.07 -29.25 18.18
C ALA A 366 33.22 -29.81 19.05
N PRO A 367 34.30 -29.04 19.31
CA PRO A 367 35.42 -29.50 20.15
C PRO A 367 34.94 -30.12 21.44
N GLY A 368 35.41 -31.36 21.74
CA GLY A 368 35.06 -32.11 22.95
C GLY A 368 33.68 -32.80 22.97
N GLN A 369 32.94 -32.78 21.88
CA GLN A 369 31.59 -33.38 21.79
C GLN A 369 31.58 -34.68 20.98
N ARG A 370 30.71 -35.61 21.37
CA ARG A 370 30.61 -36.93 20.76
C ARG A 370 29.69 -36.88 19.53
N VAL A 371 30.13 -37.47 18.41
CA VAL A 371 29.37 -37.75 17.21
C VAL A 371 29.16 -39.25 17.06
N THR A 372 27.94 -39.66 16.74
CA THR A 372 27.62 -41.08 16.49
C THR A 372 27.05 -41.20 15.09
N SER A 373 27.64 -42.05 14.25
CA SER A 373 27.11 -42.40 12.92
C SER A 373 26.90 -43.90 12.80
N THR A 374 25.73 -44.31 12.37
CA THR A 374 25.38 -45.71 12.07
C THR A 374 25.16 -45.80 10.57
N ILE A 375 25.87 -46.71 9.92
CA ILE A 375 25.78 -46.93 8.46
C ILE A 375 25.55 -48.41 8.24
N LYS A 376 24.57 -48.73 7.40
CA LYS A 376 24.35 -50.11 6.97
C LYS A 376 25.09 -50.35 5.66
N LEU A 377 26.15 -51.09 5.73
CA LEU A 377 26.92 -51.50 4.57
C LEU A 377 26.12 -52.56 3.77
N LYS A 378 25.91 -52.34 2.48
CA LYS A 378 25.42 -53.41 1.60
C LYS A 378 26.50 -54.46 1.47
N THR A 379 26.21 -55.69 1.75
CA THR A 379 27.10 -56.83 1.44
C THR A 379 27.29 -56.82 -0.09
N PRO A 380 28.55 -56.81 -0.61
CA PRO A 380 28.77 -56.87 -2.03
C PRO A 380 28.12 -58.13 -2.57
N ASP A 381 27.38 -58.01 -3.71
CA ASP A 381 26.91 -59.19 -4.44
C ASP A 381 28.15 -59.94 -4.94
N PRO A 382 28.25 -61.27 -4.71
CA PRO A 382 29.45 -62.01 -5.06
C PRO A 382 29.81 -61.99 -6.54
N THR A 383 28.97 -61.41 -7.39
CA THR A 383 29.19 -61.22 -8.82
C THR A 383 29.84 -59.92 -9.24
N ASP A 384 30.01 -58.95 -8.32
CA ASP A 384 30.57 -57.63 -8.66
C ASP A 384 32.03 -57.52 -8.23
N SER A 385 32.96 -58.05 -9.04
CA SER A 385 34.39 -57.97 -8.87
C SER A 385 34.96 -56.61 -9.34
N ALA A 386 34.50 -55.52 -8.76
CA ALA A 386 35.09 -54.24 -8.95
C ALA A 386 36.31 -54.06 -8.03
N SER A 387 37.48 -53.77 -8.60
CA SER A 387 38.70 -53.52 -7.91
C SER A 387 38.55 -52.46 -6.82
N PRO A 388 39.15 -52.61 -5.63
CA PRO A 388 39.05 -51.62 -4.57
C PRO A 388 39.74 -50.29 -5.00
N SER A 389 38.97 -49.24 -5.06
CA SER A 389 39.55 -47.89 -5.18
C SER A 389 40.26 -47.54 -3.91
N ARG A 390 41.54 -47.22 -4.01
CA ARG A 390 42.35 -46.75 -2.89
C ARG A 390 41.78 -45.45 -2.33
N VAL A 391 41.42 -45.46 -1.09
CA VAL A 391 41.14 -44.25 -0.31
C VAL A 391 42.45 -43.64 0.11
N SER A 392 42.84 -42.50 -0.41
CA SER A 392 43.97 -41.69 0.07
C SER A 392 43.45 -40.73 1.15
N PHE A 393 44.14 -40.69 2.30
CA PHE A 393 43.91 -39.76 3.38
C PHE A 393 44.64 -38.43 3.15
#